data_c6f6e7c6cb415d43f10c9553dd54c2ed
#
_entry.id   c6f6e7c6cb415d43f10c9553dd54c2ed
#
_cell.length_a   1.000
_cell.length_b   1.000
_cell.length_c   1.000
_cell.angle_alpha   90.00
_cell.angle_beta   90.00
_cell.angle_gamma   90.00
#
_symmetry.space_group_name_H-M   'P 1'
#
loop_
_entity.id
_entity.type
_entity.pdbx_description
1 polymer ?
#
loop_
_entity_poly.entity_id
_entity_poly.type
_entity_poly.pdbx_seq_one_letter_code
_entity_poly.pdbx_strand_id
1 'polypeptide(L)'
;MSRRIALFPVLLSTLFPLLQAEQVQVAVLPAKIVPEQATTLSLENGIITRLADSSMRQEAGAVIAVLNEERTAQEREEMELKVAREEIRLSDELRKLANQRSKVEFFLKLSPRERQYANKLNPAGDDMPPTPESLNDIDKRISLLQREMESKPRLMRQDFERSHAKLTLKMPFAGRLQYNFSLPKDTSGPFEFHNLPGRTFASVCDDSAFYITLSLSNAELTQLPEENFSVCISLPEGRKLTGQYARRSVERNSSGAGDMLVYYFKVPQADNEVAYSMLGSNAKARLLYEAGDQAQYVSKLELIAHPEAANCENWEQLVEKLYPDHNLILIGERNIVIRPRTK
;
A
#
# COMPACT_ATOMS: atom_id res chain seq x y z
N MET A 1 -53.27 63.20 -35.94
CA MET A 1 -52.49 62.70 -34.77
C MET A 1 -52.51 61.19 -34.78
N SER A 2 -51.48 60.62 -35.34
CA SER A 2 -51.38 59.16 -35.56
C SER A 2 -50.49 58.51 -34.51
N ARG A 3 -51.00 57.71 -33.63
CA ARG A 3 -50.21 56.91 -32.61
C ARG A 3 -49.69 55.69 -33.29
N ARG A 4 -48.37 55.61 -33.46
CA ARG A 4 -47.64 54.35 -33.81
C ARG A 4 -47.48 53.53 -32.58
N ILE A 5 -48.08 52.35 -32.58
CA ILE A 5 -47.84 51.30 -31.59
C ILE A 5 -46.58 50.52 -32.06
N ALA A 6 -45.52 50.60 -31.30
CA ALA A 6 -44.30 49.79 -31.52
C ALA A 6 -44.54 48.40 -30.93
N LEU A 7 -44.61 47.40 -31.80
CA LEU A 7 -44.53 45.98 -31.40
C LEU A 7 -43.06 45.61 -31.03
N PHE A 8 -42.82 45.33 -29.78
CA PHE A 8 -41.60 44.69 -29.34
C PHE A 8 -41.69 43.20 -29.67
N PRO A 9 -40.71 42.60 -30.37
CA PRO A 9 -40.64 41.16 -30.49
C PRO A 9 -40.11 40.60 -29.16
N VAL A 10 -40.96 39.88 -28.44
CA VAL A 10 -40.54 39.04 -27.32
C VAL A 10 -39.74 37.90 -27.92
N LEU A 11 -38.44 37.97 -27.78
CA LEU A 11 -37.50 36.87 -28.01
C LEU A 11 -37.80 35.83 -26.91
N LEU A 12 -38.61 34.83 -27.23
CA LEU A 12 -38.67 33.57 -26.48
C LEU A 12 -37.30 32.87 -26.66
N SER A 13 -36.34 33.19 -25.83
CA SER A 13 -35.19 32.32 -25.60
C SER A 13 -35.73 31.06 -24.90
N THR A 14 -36.11 30.10 -25.71
CA THR A 14 -36.26 28.72 -25.23
C THR A 14 -34.88 28.28 -24.72
N LEU A 15 -34.65 28.49 -23.43
CA LEU A 15 -33.66 27.72 -22.68
C LEU A 15 -34.06 26.25 -22.83
N PHE A 16 -33.42 25.59 -23.80
CA PHE A 16 -33.29 24.13 -23.74
C PHE A 16 -32.55 23.84 -22.45
N PRO A 17 -33.17 23.17 -21.44
CA PRO A 17 -32.37 22.61 -20.38
C PRO A 17 -31.43 21.64 -21.09
N LEU A 18 -30.11 21.88 -20.94
CA LEU A 18 -29.13 20.83 -21.20
C LEU A 18 -29.68 19.58 -20.52
N LEU A 19 -30.16 18.63 -21.33
CA LEU A 19 -30.52 17.30 -20.87
C LEU A 19 -29.24 16.73 -20.22
N GLN A 20 -29.11 16.95 -18.91
CA GLN A 20 -28.24 16.11 -18.11
C GLN A 20 -28.76 14.69 -18.30
N ALA A 21 -27.93 13.80 -18.80
CA ALA A 21 -28.25 12.39 -18.93
C ALA A 21 -28.91 11.96 -17.61
N GLU A 22 -30.15 11.50 -17.69
CA GLU A 22 -30.97 11.26 -16.49
C GLU A 22 -30.40 10.04 -15.80
N GLN A 23 -29.84 10.24 -14.60
CA GLN A 23 -29.26 9.17 -13.80
C GLN A 23 -30.36 8.48 -12.99
N VAL A 24 -30.46 7.16 -13.13
CA VAL A 24 -31.44 6.36 -12.37
C VAL A 24 -30.81 5.87 -11.07
N GLN A 25 -31.45 6.18 -9.97
CA GLN A 25 -31.10 5.57 -8.69
C GLN A 25 -31.51 4.09 -8.69
N VAL A 26 -30.49 3.21 -8.65
CA VAL A 26 -30.68 1.76 -8.62
C VAL A 26 -30.93 1.28 -7.20
N ALA A 27 -30.09 1.68 -6.26
CA ALA A 27 -30.15 1.26 -4.87
C ALA A 27 -29.51 2.28 -3.93
N VAL A 28 -29.82 2.14 -2.64
CA VAL A 28 -29.09 2.81 -1.54
C VAL A 28 -28.39 1.74 -0.73
N LEU A 29 -27.06 1.77 -0.70
CA LEU A 29 -26.22 0.73 -0.14
C LEU A 29 -25.26 1.27 0.90
N PRO A 30 -24.86 0.45 1.88
CA PRO A 30 -23.76 0.81 2.77
C PRO A 30 -22.48 0.94 1.96
N ALA A 31 -21.76 2.02 2.22
CA ALA A 31 -20.52 2.37 1.53
C ALA A 31 -19.40 2.60 2.52
N LYS A 32 -18.18 2.30 2.09
CA LYS A 32 -16.96 2.65 2.80
C LYS A 32 -16.05 3.46 1.88
N ILE A 33 -15.32 4.39 2.46
CA ILE A 33 -14.28 5.14 1.75
C ILE A 33 -12.95 4.49 2.08
N VAL A 34 -12.22 4.13 1.03
CA VAL A 34 -10.90 3.48 1.12
C VAL A 34 -9.88 4.24 0.26
N PRO A 35 -8.64 4.36 0.69
CA PRO A 35 -7.56 4.93 -0.12
C PRO A 35 -7.06 3.91 -1.15
N GLU A 36 -6.24 4.34 -2.10
CA GLU A 36 -5.59 3.46 -3.08
C GLU A 36 -4.76 2.39 -2.38
N GLN A 37 -3.97 2.81 -1.38
CA GLN A 37 -3.19 1.93 -0.53
C GLN A 37 -3.33 2.35 0.92
N ALA A 38 -3.41 1.37 1.80
CA ALA A 38 -3.33 1.58 3.24
C ALA A 38 -2.54 0.44 3.88
N THR A 39 -1.75 0.77 4.87
CA THR A 39 -1.03 -0.22 5.66
C THR A 39 -0.94 0.22 7.11
N THR A 40 -0.81 -0.74 7.99
CA THR A 40 -0.56 -0.49 9.41
C THR A 40 0.87 -0.81 9.74
N LEU A 41 1.46 0.01 10.60
CA LEU A 41 2.85 -0.10 11.02
C LEU A 41 2.90 -0.50 12.48
N SER A 42 3.81 -1.40 12.82
CA SER A 42 4.10 -1.79 14.19
C SER A 42 5.48 -1.29 14.58
N LEU A 43 5.65 -0.95 15.85
CA LEU A 43 6.90 -0.53 16.44
C LEU A 43 7.14 -1.33 17.71
N GLU A 44 8.38 -1.69 18.00
CA GLU A 44 8.75 -2.38 19.24
C GLU A 44 8.65 -1.43 20.45
N ASN A 45 8.67 -1.98 21.66
CA ASN A 45 8.71 -1.18 22.89
C ASN A 45 10.05 -0.46 23.00
N GLY A 46 10.02 0.78 23.51
CA GLY A 46 11.24 1.55 23.72
C GLY A 46 10.99 3.03 23.92
N ILE A 47 12.07 3.78 23.95
CA ILE A 47 12.01 5.23 24.05
C ILE A 47 12.00 5.81 22.65
N ILE A 48 10.90 6.48 22.27
CA ILE A 48 10.82 7.23 21.01
C ILE A 48 11.63 8.52 21.20
N THR A 49 12.66 8.68 20.42
CA THR A 49 13.54 9.86 20.42
C THR A 49 13.22 10.83 19.30
N ARG A 50 12.63 10.34 18.22
CA ARG A 50 12.18 11.15 17.10
C ARG A 50 10.85 10.63 16.59
N LEU A 51 9.94 11.56 16.29
CA LEU A 51 8.62 11.26 15.75
C LEU A 51 8.30 12.26 14.63
N ALA A 52 7.81 11.75 13.49
CA ALA A 52 7.38 12.61 12.39
C ALA A 52 6.08 13.34 12.70
N ASP A 53 5.89 14.50 12.12
CA ASP A 53 4.63 15.24 12.20
C ASP A 53 3.56 14.53 11.35
N SER A 54 2.46 14.11 11.99
CA SER A 54 1.33 13.47 11.32
C SER A 54 0.42 14.47 10.58
N SER A 55 0.59 15.77 10.80
CA SER A 55 -0.21 16.79 10.10
C SER A 55 0.21 16.98 8.65
N MET A 56 1.41 16.55 8.29
CA MET A 56 1.98 16.71 6.95
C MET A 56 2.00 15.38 6.19
N ARG A 57 1.86 15.48 4.87
CA ARG A 57 2.14 14.36 3.98
C ARG A 57 3.63 14.00 4.06
N GLN A 58 3.91 12.72 4.18
CA GLN A 58 5.26 12.17 4.24
C GLN A 58 5.62 11.47 2.93
N GLU A 59 6.88 11.60 2.51
CA GLU A 59 7.40 10.93 1.32
C GLU A 59 7.77 9.46 1.61
N ALA A 60 7.79 8.62 0.58
CA ALA A 60 8.25 7.24 0.70
C ALA A 60 9.69 7.18 1.25
N GLY A 61 9.92 6.30 2.24
CA GLY A 61 11.21 6.16 2.92
C GLY A 61 11.51 7.21 3.99
N ALA A 62 10.65 8.24 4.17
CA ALA A 62 10.78 9.20 5.26
C ALA A 62 10.73 8.48 6.62
N VAL A 63 11.56 8.94 7.56
CA VAL A 63 11.62 8.37 8.92
C VAL A 63 10.40 8.85 9.71
N ILE A 64 9.58 7.91 10.18
CA ILE A 64 8.39 8.17 10.98
C ILE A 64 8.72 8.22 12.47
N ALA A 65 9.50 7.24 12.94
CA ALA A 65 9.88 7.13 14.32
C ALA A 65 11.26 6.50 14.47
N VAL A 66 12.00 6.92 15.48
CA VAL A 66 13.29 6.33 15.88
C VAL A 66 13.19 5.95 17.35
N LEU A 67 13.52 4.69 17.65
CA LEU A 67 13.60 4.16 19.00
C LEU A 67 15.03 4.17 19.51
N ASN A 68 15.21 4.50 20.79
CA ASN A 68 16.44 4.30 21.55
C ASN A 68 17.70 4.82 20.82
N GLU A 69 17.64 6.00 20.19
CA GLU A 69 18.72 6.53 19.33
C GLU A 69 20.07 6.59 20.04
N GLU A 70 20.11 7.06 21.29
CA GLU A 70 21.36 7.13 22.07
C GLU A 70 21.96 5.76 22.34
N ARG A 71 21.13 4.80 22.73
CA ARG A 71 21.56 3.42 22.96
C ARG A 71 22.06 2.78 21.66
N THR A 72 21.37 3.02 20.55
CA THR A 72 21.78 2.52 19.22
C THR A 72 23.13 3.10 18.80
N ALA A 73 23.41 4.38 19.12
CA ALA A 73 24.68 5.01 18.83
C ALA A 73 25.81 4.37 19.66
N GLN A 74 25.60 4.12 20.96
CA GLN A 74 26.57 3.42 21.80
C GLN A 74 26.86 1.99 21.34
N GLU A 75 25.80 1.23 21.03
CA GLU A 75 25.93 -0.14 20.52
C GLU A 75 26.65 -0.18 19.15
N ARG A 76 26.48 0.86 18.32
CA ARG A 76 27.22 1.01 17.05
C ARG A 76 28.71 1.27 17.30
N GLU A 77 29.05 2.13 18.24
CA GLU A 77 30.44 2.38 18.61
C GLU A 77 31.12 1.10 19.15
N GLU A 78 30.44 0.37 20.04
CA GLU A 78 30.93 -0.92 20.54
C GLU A 78 31.12 -1.95 19.42
N MET A 79 30.21 -2.00 18.45
CA MET A 79 30.32 -2.89 17.28
C MET A 79 31.54 -2.52 16.45
N GLU A 80 31.78 -1.24 16.13
CA GLU A 80 32.96 -0.80 15.38
C GLU A 80 34.28 -1.12 16.14
N LEU A 81 34.29 -0.99 17.45
CA LEU A 81 35.43 -1.44 18.27
C LEU A 81 35.65 -2.95 18.17
N LYS A 82 34.58 -3.76 18.15
CA LYS A 82 34.71 -5.22 17.95
C LYS A 82 35.23 -5.54 16.56
N VAL A 83 34.75 -4.86 15.53
CA VAL A 83 35.27 -5.00 14.16
C VAL A 83 36.76 -4.67 14.09
N ALA A 84 37.16 -3.53 14.63
CA ALA A 84 38.56 -3.11 14.63
C ALA A 84 39.49 -4.13 15.34
N ARG A 85 39.07 -4.66 16.49
CA ARG A 85 39.79 -5.73 17.21
C ARG A 85 39.93 -6.99 16.35
N GLU A 86 38.90 -7.36 15.65
CA GLU A 86 38.89 -8.54 14.78
C GLU A 86 39.81 -8.35 13.56
N GLU A 87 39.80 -7.18 12.95
CA GLU A 87 40.71 -6.83 11.85
C GLU A 87 42.20 -6.89 12.28
N ILE A 88 42.52 -6.38 13.49
CA ILE A 88 43.84 -6.48 14.05
C ILE A 88 44.25 -7.94 14.29
N ARG A 89 43.36 -8.75 14.88
CA ARG A 89 43.61 -10.18 15.13
C ARG A 89 43.92 -10.94 13.83
N LEU A 90 43.08 -10.74 12.81
CA LEU A 90 43.28 -11.40 11.51
C LEU A 90 44.55 -10.93 10.81
N SER A 91 44.90 -9.64 10.90
CA SER A 91 46.12 -9.08 10.37
C SER A 91 47.36 -9.69 11.07
N ASP A 92 47.35 -9.84 12.39
CA ASP A 92 48.43 -10.48 13.15
C ASP A 92 48.61 -11.96 12.80
N GLU A 93 47.50 -12.68 12.61
CA GLU A 93 47.52 -14.07 12.14
C GLU A 93 48.10 -14.18 10.73
N LEU A 94 47.71 -13.32 9.81
CA LEU A 94 48.28 -13.24 8.46
C LEU A 94 49.80 -13.00 8.51
N ARG A 95 50.23 -12.07 9.35
CA ARG A 95 51.64 -11.77 9.54
C ARG A 95 52.44 -12.96 10.07
N LYS A 96 51.86 -13.71 11.03
CA LYS A 96 52.47 -14.94 11.55
C LYS A 96 52.62 -15.99 10.45
N LEU A 97 51.56 -16.22 9.66
CA LEU A 97 51.62 -17.17 8.55
C LEU A 97 52.54 -16.76 7.44
N ALA A 98 52.63 -15.47 7.10
CA ALA A 98 53.59 -14.95 6.13
C ALA A 98 55.04 -15.17 6.59
N ASN A 99 55.31 -14.97 7.89
CA ASN A 99 56.61 -15.27 8.46
C ASN A 99 56.93 -16.76 8.44
N GLN A 100 55.96 -17.63 8.76
CA GLN A 100 56.13 -19.08 8.66
C GLN A 100 56.40 -19.49 7.21
N ARG A 101 55.61 -18.96 6.25
CA ARG A 101 55.82 -19.19 4.82
C ARG A 101 57.24 -18.88 4.39
N SER A 102 57.73 -17.70 4.77
CA SER A 102 59.10 -17.27 4.44
C SER A 102 60.16 -18.19 5.02
N LYS A 103 59.98 -18.67 6.27
CA LYS A 103 60.88 -19.63 6.88
C LYS A 103 60.88 -20.97 6.15
N VAL A 104 59.71 -21.51 5.81
CA VAL A 104 59.58 -22.76 5.07
C VAL A 104 60.19 -22.63 3.66
N GLU A 105 59.91 -21.55 2.97
CA GLU A 105 60.44 -21.29 1.64
C GLU A 105 61.97 -21.19 1.65
N PHE A 106 62.51 -20.49 2.64
CA PHE A 106 63.98 -20.42 2.87
C PHE A 106 64.59 -21.80 3.09
N PHE A 107 63.99 -22.62 3.98
CA PHE A 107 64.45 -23.99 4.28
C PHE A 107 64.42 -24.88 3.02
N LEU A 108 63.38 -24.80 2.20
CA LEU A 108 63.24 -25.57 0.96
C LEU A 108 64.31 -25.18 -0.10
N LYS A 109 64.87 -23.96 -0.05
CA LYS A 109 65.95 -23.49 -0.95
C LYS A 109 67.33 -23.96 -0.51
N LEU A 110 67.49 -24.44 0.74
CA LEU A 110 68.80 -24.96 1.22
C LEU A 110 69.16 -26.25 0.50
N SER A 111 70.48 -26.46 0.33
CA SER A 111 71.02 -27.72 -0.16
C SER A 111 70.77 -28.89 0.81
N PRO A 112 70.81 -30.14 0.38
CA PRO A 112 70.63 -31.28 1.26
C PRO A 112 71.52 -31.33 2.51
N ARG A 113 72.76 -30.91 2.37
CA ARG A 113 73.72 -30.81 3.50
C ARG A 113 73.30 -29.71 4.49
N GLU A 114 72.98 -28.54 3.99
CA GLU A 114 72.48 -27.40 4.82
C GLU A 114 71.21 -27.74 5.57
N ARG A 115 70.25 -28.43 4.94
CA ARG A 115 68.99 -28.91 5.60
C ARG A 115 69.34 -29.85 6.76
N GLN A 116 70.31 -30.76 6.59
CA GLN A 116 70.66 -31.64 7.68
C GLN A 116 71.29 -30.86 8.86
N TYR A 117 72.09 -29.84 8.58
CA TYR A 117 72.67 -28.94 9.60
C TYR A 117 71.57 -28.11 10.29
N ALA A 118 70.64 -27.55 9.53
CA ALA A 118 69.54 -26.78 10.07
C ALA A 118 68.65 -27.62 10.99
N ASN A 119 68.38 -28.87 10.64
CA ASN A 119 67.62 -29.80 11.49
C ASN A 119 68.34 -30.18 12.77
N LYS A 120 69.72 -30.25 12.74
CA LYS A 120 70.50 -30.52 13.94
C LYS A 120 70.63 -29.32 14.88
N LEU A 121 70.55 -28.12 14.36
CA LEU A 121 70.63 -26.88 15.14
C LEU A 121 69.28 -26.46 15.77
N ASN A 122 68.18 -27.05 15.33
CA ASN A 122 66.85 -26.81 15.90
C ASN A 122 66.29 -28.12 16.49
N PRO A 123 66.89 -28.68 17.57
CA PRO A 123 66.46 -29.94 18.15
C PRO A 123 65.12 -29.83 18.96
N ALA A 124 64.59 -28.66 19.03
CA ALA A 124 63.40 -28.37 19.82
C ALA A 124 62.18 -28.25 18.93
N GLY A 125 61.59 -29.35 18.60
CA GLY A 125 60.23 -29.30 18.06
C GLY A 125 59.81 -30.63 17.46
N ASP A 126 58.65 -31.08 17.86
CA ASP A 126 57.88 -32.16 17.26
C ASP A 126 57.46 -31.85 15.80
N ASP A 127 57.95 -30.76 15.25
CA ASP A 127 57.64 -30.32 13.89
C ASP A 127 58.51 -31.10 12.89
N MET A 128 57.86 -31.93 12.09
CA MET A 128 58.44 -32.55 10.92
C MET A 128 59.14 -31.50 10.05
N PRO A 129 60.29 -31.84 9.41
CA PRO A 129 60.96 -30.88 8.54
C PRO A 129 59.98 -30.34 7.47
N PRO A 130 60.05 -29.03 7.17
CA PRO A 130 59.17 -28.42 6.20
C PRO A 130 59.23 -29.12 4.84
N THR A 131 58.06 -29.43 4.30
CA THR A 131 57.87 -30.08 2.98
C THR A 131 57.19 -29.10 2.00
N PRO A 132 57.24 -29.35 0.70
CA PRO A 132 56.48 -28.56 -0.27
C PRO A 132 54.96 -28.56 0.02
N GLU A 133 54.44 -29.67 0.56
CA GLU A 133 53.05 -29.76 0.99
C GLU A 133 52.74 -28.80 2.13
N SER A 134 53.67 -28.64 3.10
CA SER A 134 53.49 -27.68 4.20
C SER A 134 53.45 -26.22 3.71
N LEU A 135 54.19 -25.89 2.64
CA LEU A 135 54.09 -24.57 1.99
C LEU A 135 52.69 -24.35 1.36
N ASN A 136 52.21 -25.37 0.66
CA ASN A 136 50.89 -25.31 0.02
C ASN A 136 49.72 -25.14 1.04
N ASP A 137 49.86 -25.79 2.20
CA ASP A 137 48.88 -25.66 3.27
C ASP A 137 48.92 -24.29 3.95
N ILE A 138 50.13 -23.71 4.09
CA ILE A 138 50.23 -22.32 4.56
C ILE A 138 49.62 -21.33 3.55
N ASP A 139 49.86 -21.50 2.24
CA ASP A 139 49.28 -20.66 1.19
C ASP A 139 47.75 -20.75 1.16
N LYS A 140 47.18 -21.96 1.35
CA LYS A 140 45.74 -22.13 1.51
C LYS A 140 45.21 -21.39 2.75
N ARG A 141 45.86 -21.50 3.89
CA ARG A 141 45.46 -20.78 5.11
C ARG A 141 45.53 -19.27 4.95
N ILE A 142 46.57 -18.75 4.31
CA ILE A 142 46.71 -17.33 3.98
C ILE A 142 45.54 -16.87 3.12
N SER A 143 45.21 -17.63 2.06
CA SER A 143 44.08 -17.32 1.17
C SER A 143 42.73 -17.33 1.90
N LEU A 144 42.50 -18.26 2.83
CA LEU A 144 41.30 -18.32 3.64
C LEU A 144 41.21 -17.12 4.60
N LEU A 145 42.30 -16.78 5.29
CA LEU A 145 42.33 -15.63 6.20
C LEU A 145 42.15 -14.30 5.46
N GLN A 146 42.69 -14.16 4.25
CA GLN A 146 42.44 -12.98 3.42
C GLN A 146 40.94 -12.81 3.09
N ARG A 147 40.29 -13.91 2.69
CA ARG A 147 38.83 -13.90 2.44
C ARG A 147 38.03 -13.59 3.72
N GLU A 148 38.47 -14.14 4.84
CA GLU A 148 37.83 -13.88 6.14
C GLU A 148 38.01 -12.42 6.56
N MET A 149 39.18 -11.82 6.32
CA MET A 149 39.46 -10.42 6.59
C MET A 149 38.59 -9.47 5.77
N GLU A 150 38.26 -9.83 4.53
CA GLU A 150 37.34 -9.05 3.68
C GLU A 150 35.86 -9.23 4.07
N SER A 151 35.46 -10.45 4.43
CA SER A 151 34.06 -10.80 4.62
C SER A 151 33.54 -10.56 6.03
N LYS A 152 34.32 -10.88 7.07
CA LYS A 152 33.87 -10.89 8.48
C LYS A 152 33.48 -9.50 9.01
N PRO A 153 34.30 -8.44 8.82
CA PRO A 153 33.92 -7.09 9.21
C PRO A 153 32.63 -6.63 8.53
N ARG A 154 32.48 -6.94 7.25
CA ARG A 154 31.24 -6.63 6.50
C ARG A 154 30.02 -7.35 7.06
N LEU A 155 30.13 -8.64 7.37
CA LEU A 155 29.06 -9.42 7.96
C LEU A 155 28.65 -8.88 9.33
N MET A 156 29.61 -8.55 10.20
CA MET A 156 29.34 -7.97 11.52
C MET A 156 28.55 -6.66 11.41
N ARG A 157 28.92 -5.77 10.46
CA ARG A 157 28.16 -4.53 10.22
C ARG A 157 26.77 -4.81 9.67
N GLN A 158 26.63 -5.75 8.73
CA GLN A 158 25.33 -6.13 8.18
C GLN A 158 24.40 -6.73 9.24
N ASP A 159 24.89 -7.57 10.13
CA ASP A 159 24.10 -8.17 11.20
C ASP A 159 23.65 -7.11 12.21
N PHE A 160 24.53 -6.14 12.52
CA PHE A 160 24.17 -5.00 13.33
C PHE A 160 23.04 -4.19 12.67
N GLU A 161 23.20 -3.80 11.41
CA GLU A 161 22.19 -3.02 10.68
C GLU A 161 20.85 -3.77 10.59
N ARG A 162 20.87 -5.09 10.38
CA ARG A 162 19.64 -5.92 10.37
C ARG A 162 18.96 -5.95 11.73
N SER A 163 19.70 -6.10 12.81
CA SER A 163 19.14 -6.14 14.16
C SER A 163 18.54 -4.80 14.58
N HIS A 164 19.08 -3.69 14.08
CA HIS A 164 18.63 -2.34 14.40
C HIS A 164 17.65 -1.74 13.37
N ALA A 165 17.45 -2.41 12.23
CA ALA A 165 16.52 -1.93 11.20
C ALA A 165 15.09 -1.70 11.72
N LYS A 166 14.66 -2.49 12.70
CA LYS A 166 13.33 -2.40 13.33
C LYS A 166 13.18 -1.22 14.28
N LEU A 167 14.29 -0.62 14.72
CA LEU A 167 14.28 0.54 15.61
C LEU A 167 14.02 1.85 14.87
N THR A 168 14.09 1.84 13.55
CA THR A 168 13.76 2.99 12.70
C THR A 168 12.61 2.63 11.79
N LEU A 169 11.47 3.24 12.05
CA LEU A 169 10.27 3.06 11.25
C LEU A 169 10.25 4.07 10.11
N LYS A 170 10.01 3.59 8.89
CA LYS A 170 9.97 4.41 7.68
C LYS A 170 8.64 4.30 6.96
N MET A 171 8.29 5.34 6.21
CA MET A 171 7.13 5.34 5.32
C MET A 171 7.29 4.28 4.23
N PRO A 172 6.33 3.36 4.07
CA PRO A 172 6.38 2.35 3.00
C PRO A 172 6.10 2.96 1.62
N PHE A 173 5.28 4.00 1.56
CA PHE A 173 4.92 4.78 0.37
C PHE A 173 4.62 6.23 0.80
N ALA A 174 4.51 7.14 -0.16
CA ALA A 174 4.13 8.52 0.13
C ALA A 174 2.65 8.62 0.53
N GLY A 175 2.34 9.40 1.58
CA GLY A 175 0.97 9.51 2.06
C GLY A 175 0.85 10.22 3.40
N ARG A 176 -0.33 10.10 4.00
CA ARG A 176 -0.62 10.65 5.32
C ARG A 176 -0.46 9.59 6.40
N LEU A 177 0.10 10.05 7.52
CA LEU A 177 0.38 9.24 8.69
C LEU A 177 -0.66 9.54 9.78
N GLN A 178 -1.21 8.51 10.40
CA GLN A 178 -2.08 8.62 11.55
C GLN A 178 -1.57 7.71 12.67
N TYR A 179 -1.25 8.29 13.81
CA TYR A 179 -0.87 7.52 15.00
C TYR A 179 -2.07 6.87 15.66
N ASN A 180 -1.94 5.60 16.04
CA ASN A 180 -3.00 4.81 16.67
C ASN A 180 -2.91 4.83 18.20
N PHE A 181 -2.20 5.81 18.77
CA PHE A 181 -2.07 6.04 20.19
C PHE A 181 -2.17 7.54 20.51
N SER A 182 -2.46 7.86 21.75
CA SER A 182 -2.49 9.25 22.20
C SER A 182 -1.09 9.79 22.32
N LEU A 183 -0.75 10.79 21.54
CA LEU A 183 0.53 11.48 21.66
C LEU A 183 0.62 12.19 23.03
N PRO A 184 1.78 12.19 23.68
CA PRO A 184 2.02 13.05 24.83
C PRO A 184 1.73 14.52 24.48
N LYS A 185 1.33 15.32 25.48
CA LYS A 185 1.08 16.74 25.27
C LYS A 185 2.33 17.50 24.80
N ASP A 186 3.49 17.02 25.23
CA ASP A 186 4.79 17.52 24.80
C ASP A 186 5.53 16.40 24.07
N THR A 187 5.66 16.55 22.77
CA THR A 187 6.39 15.63 21.88
C THR A 187 7.77 16.17 21.50
N SER A 188 8.22 17.27 22.12
CA SER A 188 9.52 17.88 21.85
C SER A 188 10.70 17.08 22.40
N GLY A 189 10.44 16.15 23.34
CA GLY A 189 11.45 15.31 23.96
C GLY A 189 11.18 13.82 23.80
N PRO A 190 12.18 12.98 24.17
CA PRO A 190 12.02 11.52 24.20
C PRO A 190 10.89 11.10 25.15
N PHE A 191 10.10 10.09 24.74
CA PHE A 191 9.06 9.53 25.57
C PHE A 191 8.99 7.99 25.43
N GLU A 192 8.52 7.35 26.49
CA GLU A 192 8.40 5.89 26.53
C GLU A 192 7.18 5.43 25.76
N PHE A 193 7.39 4.45 24.88
CA PHE A 193 6.34 3.81 24.08
C PHE A 193 6.21 2.34 24.46
N HIS A 194 5.00 1.95 24.83
CA HIS A 194 4.65 0.56 25.10
C HIS A 194 3.64 0.09 24.06
N ASN A 195 4.08 -0.85 23.23
CA ASN A 195 3.20 -1.51 22.28
C ASN A 195 2.30 -2.52 23.01
N LEU A 196 1.01 -2.27 23.00
CA LEU A 196 0.03 -3.20 23.55
C LEU A 196 -0.27 -4.30 22.53
N PRO A 197 -0.40 -5.58 22.96
CA PRO A 197 -0.76 -6.66 22.07
C PRO A 197 -2.01 -6.37 21.23
N GLY A 198 -1.92 -6.58 19.92
CA GLY A 198 -3.01 -6.33 18.98
C GLY A 198 -3.22 -4.86 18.57
N ARG A 199 -2.40 -3.93 19.06
CA ARG A 199 -2.40 -2.52 18.60
C ARG A 199 -1.27 -2.28 17.62
N THR A 200 -1.56 -1.47 16.62
CA THR A 200 -0.57 -0.99 15.65
C THR A 200 -0.08 0.39 16.09
N PHE A 201 1.17 0.71 15.78
CA PHE A 201 1.76 2.01 16.08
C PHE A 201 1.11 3.14 15.29
N ALA A 202 1.00 2.95 13.99
CA ALA A 202 0.46 3.93 13.08
C ALA A 202 -0.23 3.29 11.88
N SER A 203 -1.06 4.05 11.22
CA SER A 203 -1.65 3.73 9.92
C SER A 203 -1.13 4.72 8.89
N VAL A 204 -0.78 4.23 7.71
CA VAL A 204 -0.37 5.04 6.56
C VAL A 204 -1.40 4.87 5.46
N CYS A 205 -1.82 5.97 4.88
CA CYS A 205 -2.82 6.04 3.85
C CYS A 205 -2.25 6.83 2.65
N ASP A 206 -2.29 6.24 1.46
CA ASP A 206 -2.02 6.97 0.22
C ASP A 206 -3.21 7.90 -0.07
N ASP A 207 -2.97 9.19 -0.01
CA ASP A 207 -3.97 10.23 -0.22
C ASP A 207 -4.04 10.73 -1.68
N SER A 208 -3.38 10.06 -2.61
CA SER A 208 -3.40 10.40 -4.03
C SER A 208 -4.73 10.06 -4.70
N ALA A 209 -5.39 9.00 -4.26
CA ALA A 209 -6.70 8.60 -4.74
C ALA A 209 -7.53 7.89 -3.67
N PHE A 210 -8.83 8.16 -3.68
CA PHE A 210 -9.81 7.51 -2.83
C PHE A 210 -10.88 6.83 -3.66
N TYR A 211 -11.46 5.79 -3.09
CA TYR A 211 -12.55 5.04 -3.68
C TYR A 211 -13.71 4.92 -2.69
N ILE A 212 -14.92 5.06 -3.22
CA ILE A 212 -16.13 4.61 -2.53
C ILE A 212 -16.34 3.16 -2.90
N THR A 213 -16.41 2.28 -1.91
CA THR A 213 -16.62 0.84 -2.14
C THR A 213 -18.04 0.45 -1.79
N LEU A 214 -18.66 -0.35 -2.66
CA LEU A 214 -19.96 -0.96 -2.45
C LEU A 214 -19.86 -2.47 -2.62
N SER A 215 -20.49 -3.21 -1.73
CA SER A 215 -20.62 -4.66 -1.87
C SER A 215 -21.99 -4.97 -2.50
N LEU A 216 -21.95 -5.59 -3.66
CA LEU A 216 -23.14 -5.97 -4.42
C LEU A 216 -23.21 -7.49 -4.57
N SER A 217 -24.35 -8.06 -4.23
CA SER A 217 -24.62 -9.49 -4.41
C SER A 217 -25.64 -9.77 -5.52
N ASN A 218 -26.11 -8.71 -6.19
CA ASN A 218 -27.19 -8.85 -7.18
C ASN A 218 -26.61 -9.25 -8.54
N ALA A 219 -26.93 -10.47 -8.99
CA ALA A 219 -26.51 -11.00 -10.29
C ALA A 219 -27.05 -10.19 -11.48
N GLU A 220 -28.20 -9.52 -11.34
CA GLU A 220 -28.77 -8.70 -12.40
C GLU A 220 -27.92 -7.47 -12.72
N LEU A 221 -27.28 -6.88 -11.71
CA LEU A 221 -26.40 -5.73 -11.90
C LEU A 221 -25.10 -6.09 -12.65
N THR A 222 -24.67 -7.35 -12.56
CA THR A 222 -23.46 -7.80 -13.25
C THR A 222 -23.61 -7.92 -14.76
N GLN A 223 -24.83 -7.84 -15.29
CA GLN A 223 -25.13 -7.88 -16.72
C GLN A 223 -25.12 -6.49 -17.36
N LEU A 224 -25.11 -5.42 -16.55
CA LEU A 224 -25.13 -4.04 -17.05
C LEU A 224 -23.69 -3.54 -17.31
N PRO A 225 -23.50 -2.63 -18.29
CA PRO A 225 -22.23 -1.96 -18.50
C PRO A 225 -21.76 -1.24 -17.25
N GLU A 226 -20.62 -1.68 -16.70
CA GLU A 226 -20.13 -1.20 -15.40
C GLU A 226 -19.66 0.26 -15.47
N GLU A 227 -19.14 0.69 -16.61
CA GLU A 227 -18.71 2.08 -16.85
C GLU A 227 -19.82 3.11 -16.68
N ASN A 228 -21.07 2.68 -16.78
CA ASN A 228 -22.24 3.55 -16.62
C ASN A 228 -22.70 3.69 -15.16
N PHE A 229 -22.02 3.02 -14.22
CA PHE A 229 -22.31 3.18 -12.81
C PHE A 229 -21.53 4.34 -12.19
N SER A 230 -22.21 5.10 -11.38
CA SER A 230 -21.64 6.09 -10.49
C SER A 230 -22.25 5.99 -9.10
N VAL A 231 -21.62 6.60 -8.12
CA VAL A 231 -22.13 6.64 -6.75
C VAL A 231 -22.18 8.07 -6.24
N CYS A 232 -23.11 8.31 -5.32
CA CYS A 232 -23.24 9.60 -4.65
C CYS A 232 -23.53 9.39 -3.16
N ILE A 233 -22.70 9.97 -2.31
CA ILE A 233 -22.90 10.08 -0.86
C ILE A 233 -23.38 11.50 -0.56
N SER A 234 -24.52 11.64 0.11
CA SER A 234 -24.99 12.94 0.59
C SER A 234 -24.31 13.27 1.91
N LEU A 235 -23.67 14.43 1.97
CA LEU A 235 -22.96 14.97 3.13
C LEU A 235 -23.82 16.04 3.83
N PRO A 236 -23.48 16.39 5.08
CA PRO A 236 -24.04 17.56 5.74
C PRO A 236 -23.92 18.82 4.86
N GLU A 237 -24.78 19.80 5.08
CA GLU A 237 -24.79 21.08 4.35
C GLU A 237 -25.12 20.96 2.84
N GLY A 238 -25.70 19.82 2.41
CA GLY A 238 -26.11 19.60 1.02
C GLY A 238 -24.96 19.27 0.06
N ARG A 239 -23.72 19.16 0.55
CA ARG A 239 -22.58 18.70 -0.26
C ARG A 239 -22.78 17.24 -0.68
N LYS A 240 -22.12 16.86 -1.76
CA LYS A 240 -22.17 15.51 -2.30
C LYS A 240 -20.75 15.04 -2.57
N LEU A 241 -20.44 13.81 -2.16
CA LEU A 241 -19.24 13.10 -2.59
C LEU A 241 -19.65 12.12 -3.68
N THR A 242 -19.07 12.25 -4.86
CA THR A 242 -19.39 11.41 -6.01
C THR A 242 -18.22 10.50 -6.35
N GLY A 243 -18.50 9.37 -7.00
CA GLY A 243 -17.47 8.46 -7.50
C GLY A 243 -17.91 7.86 -8.83
N GLN A 244 -16.94 7.73 -9.74
CA GLN A 244 -17.10 7.07 -11.04
C GLN A 244 -16.60 5.63 -10.95
N TYR A 245 -17.25 4.70 -11.61
CA TYR A 245 -16.80 3.31 -11.66
C TYR A 245 -15.33 3.24 -12.11
N ALA A 246 -14.54 2.48 -11.39
CA ALA A 246 -13.11 2.27 -11.69
C ALA A 246 -12.78 0.80 -11.89
N ARG A 247 -13.23 -0.05 -10.98
CA ARG A 247 -12.95 -1.49 -11.02
C ARG A 247 -13.90 -2.26 -10.11
N ARG A 248 -13.93 -3.59 -10.26
CA ARG A 248 -14.50 -4.52 -9.28
C ARG A 248 -13.48 -5.55 -8.84
N SER A 249 -13.68 -6.11 -7.67
CA SER A 249 -12.93 -7.25 -7.17
C SER A 249 -13.87 -8.28 -6.53
N VAL A 250 -13.41 -9.52 -6.48
CA VAL A 250 -14.07 -10.58 -5.71
C VAL A 250 -13.36 -10.69 -4.39
N GLU A 251 -14.04 -10.42 -3.30
CA GLU A 251 -13.51 -10.57 -1.96
C GLU A 251 -14.13 -11.81 -1.30
N ARG A 252 -13.29 -12.66 -0.73
CA ARG A 252 -13.75 -13.78 0.08
C ARG A 252 -14.31 -13.26 1.40
N ASN A 253 -15.54 -13.60 1.67
CA ASN A 253 -16.12 -13.27 2.96
C ASN A 253 -15.45 -14.14 4.04
N SER A 254 -14.81 -13.50 5.01
CA SER A 254 -14.16 -14.17 6.16
C SER A 254 -15.15 -14.99 7.02
N SER A 255 -16.46 -14.74 6.89
CA SER A 255 -17.50 -15.49 7.58
C SER A 255 -17.95 -16.76 6.85
N GLY A 256 -17.35 -17.12 5.70
CA GLY A 256 -17.70 -18.31 4.93
C GLY A 256 -19.01 -18.23 4.13
N ALA A 257 -19.64 -17.06 4.04
CA ALA A 257 -20.92 -16.84 3.37
C ALA A 257 -20.81 -16.64 1.84
N GLY A 258 -19.72 -17.13 1.21
CA GLY A 258 -19.48 -17.01 -0.23
C GLY A 258 -18.67 -15.80 -0.63
N ASP A 259 -18.33 -15.74 -1.92
CA ASP A 259 -17.60 -14.61 -2.51
C ASP A 259 -18.53 -13.40 -2.66
N MET A 260 -17.99 -12.23 -2.37
CA MET A 260 -18.68 -10.96 -2.45
C MET A 260 -18.06 -10.08 -3.52
N LEU A 261 -18.89 -9.55 -4.42
CA LEU A 261 -18.44 -8.58 -5.41
C LEU A 261 -18.33 -7.19 -4.77
N VAL A 262 -17.14 -6.63 -4.80
CA VAL A 262 -16.87 -5.27 -4.32
C VAL A 262 -16.55 -4.37 -5.51
N TYR A 263 -17.32 -3.33 -5.64
CA TYR A 263 -17.18 -2.30 -6.68
C TYR A 263 -16.48 -1.09 -6.12
N TYR A 264 -15.50 -0.58 -6.86
CA TYR A 264 -14.68 0.57 -6.51
C TYR A 264 -15.02 1.74 -7.41
N PHE A 265 -15.43 2.85 -6.81
CA PHE A 265 -15.78 4.08 -7.52
C PHE A 265 -14.77 5.17 -7.15
N LYS A 266 -13.99 5.61 -8.11
CA LYS A 266 -12.95 6.60 -7.89
C LYS A 266 -13.56 7.97 -7.61
N VAL A 267 -13.13 8.57 -6.51
CA VAL A 267 -13.49 9.94 -6.13
C VAL A 267 -12.70 10.94 -6.98
N PRO A 268 -13.30 12.04 -7.45
CA PRO A 268 -12.57 13.11 -8.09
C PRO A 268 -11.47 13.69 -7.19
N GLN A 269 -10.32 14.02 -7.75
CA GLN A 269 -9.18 14.50 -6.97
C GLN A 269 -9.49 15.77 -6.14
N ALA A 270 -10.38 16.62 -6.64
CA ALA A 270 -10.83 17.83 -5.94
C ALA A 270 -11.54 17.52 -4.60
N ASP A 271 -12.08 16.30 -4.44
CA ASP A 271 -12.82 15.87 -3.26
C ASP A 271 -12.00 15.00 -2.32
N ASN A 272 -10.68 14.81 -2.57
CA ASN A 272 -9.81 13.94 -1.77
C ASN A 272 -9.78 14.33 -0.29
N GLU A 273 -9.78 15.61 0.06
CA GLU A 273 -9.81 16.06 1.46
C GLU A 273 -11.12 15.65 2.17
N VAL A 274 -12.23 15.74 1.45
CA VAL A 274 -13.54 15.30 1.97
C VAL A 274 -13.53 13.79 2.15
N ALA A 275 -13.03 13.04 1.17
CA ALA A 275 -12.90 11.59 1.23
C ALA A 275 -12.00 11.16 2.40
N TYR A 276 -10.86 11.83 2.59
CA TYR A 276 -9.95 11.58 3.70
C TYR A 276 -10.63 11.77 5.07
N SER A 277 -11.41 12.85 5.24
CA SER A 277 -12.14 13.11 6.49
C SER A 277 -13.19 12.06 6.82
N MET A 278 -13.60 11.26 5.83
CA MET A 278 -14.60 10.20 5.97
C MET A 278 -14.01 8.79 6.06
N LEU A 279 -12.69 8.65 6.10
CA LEU A 279 -12.04 7.35 6.25
C LEU A 279 -12.54 6.62 7.51
N GLY A 280 -12.87 5.34 7.35
CA GLY A 280 -13.37 4.50 8.44
C GLY A 280 -14.81 4.79 8.87
N SER A 281 -15.49 5.80 8.30
CA SER A 281 -16.89 6.04 8.57
C SER A 281 -17.78 5.14 7.69
N ASN A 282 -18.91 4.70 8.25
CA ASN A 282 -19.95 4.03 7.49
C ASN A 282 -20.88 5.09 6.89
N ALA A 283 -20.97 5.09 5.57
CA ALA A 283 -21.83 5.99 4.83
C ALA A 283 -22.92 5.21 4.09
N LYS A 284 -23.98 5.91 3.66
CA LYS A 284 -24.96 5.37 2.70
C LYS A 284 -24.72 6.04 1.36
N ALA A 285 -24.45 5.24 0.35
CA ALA A 285 -24.26 5.72 -1.02
C ALA A 285 -25.46 5.34 -1.89
N ARG A 286 -25.87 6.25 -2.74
CA ARG A 286 -26.82 5.98 -3.82
C ARG A 286 -26.05 5.47 -5.02
N LEU A 287 -26.33 4.26 -5.47
CA LEU A 287 -25.84 3.73 -6.74
C LEU A 287 -26.73 4.30 -7.84
N LEU A 288 -26.10 4.94 -8.81
CA LEU A 288 -26.72 5.60 -9.94
C LEU A 288 -26.28 4.90 -11.23
N TYR A 289 -27.18 4.80 -12.18
CA TYR A 289 -26.91 4.22 -13.49
C TYR A 289 -27.27 5.23 -14.59
N GLU A 290 -26.39 5.42 -15.54
CA GLU A 290 -26.57 6.27 -16.70
C GLU A 290 -26.87 5.40 -17.92
N ALA A 291 -28.10 5.40 -18.35
CA ALA A 291 -28.58 4.45 -19.38
C ALA A 291 -28.29 4.89 -20.82
N GLY A 292 -27.75 6.09 -21.02
CA GLY A 292 -27.42 6.68 -22.35
C GLY A 292 -28.63 7.25 -23.09
N ASP A 293 -28.36 7.92 -24.21
CA ASP A 293 -29.29 8.79 -24.92
C ASP A 293 -30.54 8.13 -25.52
N GLN A 294 -30.50 6.82 -25.72
CA GLN A 294 -31.66 6.06 -26.28
C GLN A 294 -32.55 5.43 -25.20
N ALA A 295 -32.19 5.57 -23.95
CA ALA A 295 -32.96 5.01 -22.88
C ALA A 295 -34.15 5.89 -22.51
N GLN A 296 -35.31 5.26 -22.22
CA GLN A 296 -36.49 5.92 -21.69
C GLN A 296 -36.66 5.51 -20.22
N TYR A 297 -37.02 6.50 -19.41
CA TYR A 297 -37.22 6.33 -17.98
C TYR A 297 -38.73 6.35 -17.71
N VAL A 298 -39.26 5.24 -17.24
CA VAL A 298 -40.70 5.10 -16.95
C VAL A 298 -40.87 5.01 -15.45
N SER A 299 -41.72 5.89 -14.91
CA SER A 299 -42.02 5.89 -13.49
C SER A 299 -42.75 4.62 -13.07
N LYS A 300 -42.27 3.94 -12.01
CA LYS A 300 -42.99 2.80 -11.43
C LYS A 300 -44.42 3.15 -10.99
N LEU A 301 -44.63 4.37 -10.49
CA LEU A 301 -45.96 4.84 -10.08
C LEU A 301 -46.92 4.94 -11.28
N GLU A 302 -46.42 5.39 -12.45
CA GLU A 302 -47.23 5.43 -13.67
C GLU A 302 -47.59 4.02 -14.16
N LEU A 303 -46.60 3.11 -14.10
CA LEU A 303 -46.81 1.71 -14.49
C LEU A 303 -47.79 1.00 -13.56
N ILE A 304 -47.71 1.20 -12.24
CA ILE A 304 -48.64 0.61 -11.27
C ILE A 304 -50.06 1.15 -11.47
N ALA A 305 -50.19 2.41 -11.83
CA ALA A 305 -51.51 3.04 -12.09
C ALA A 305 -52.14 2.56 -13.41
N HIS A 306 -51.41 1.86 -14.26
CA HIS A 306 -51.93 1.36 -15.53
C HIS A 306 -52.88 0.15 -15.32
N PRO A 307 -54.03 0.06 -16.01
CA PRO A 307 -54.99 -1.05 -15.84
C PRO A 307 -54.39 -2.44 -16.06
N GLU A 308 -53.41 -2.56 -16.97
CA GLU A 308 -52.73 -3.81 -17.27
C GLU A 308 -51.81 -4.31 -16.13
N ALA A 309 -51.45 -3.45 -15.18
CA ALA A 309 -50.57 -3.83 -14.05
C ALA A 309 -51.23 -4.94 -13.19
N ALA A 310 -52.55 -4.93 -13.05
CA ALA A 310 -53.27 -5.96 -12.31
C ALA A 310 -53.19 -7.35 -12.96
N ASN A 311 -52.84 -7.43 -14.24
CA ASN A 311 -52.78 -8.66 -15.04
C ASN A 311 -51.35 -9.15 -15.28
N CYS A 312 -50.36 -8.57 -14.63
CA CYS A 312 -48.93 -8.92 -14.78
C CYS A 312 -48.35 -9.35 -13.45
N GLU A 313 -47.57 -10.42 -13.44
CA GLU A 313 -46.94 -10.96 -12.24
C GLU A 313 -45.63 -10.23 -11.88
N ASN A 314 -45.02 -9.62 -12.87
CA ASN A 314 -43.72 -8.93 -12.69
C ASN A 314 -43.59 -7.72 -13.63
N TRP A 315 -42.52 -6.92 -13.40
CA TRP A 315 -42.24 -5.73 -14.19
C TRP A 315 -41.90 -6.05 -15.66
N GLU A 316 -41.28 -7.19 -15.92
CA GLU A 316 -40.87 -7.61 -17.28
C GLU A 316 -42.10 -7.82 -18.14
N GLN A 317 -43.10 -8.55 -17.63
CA GLN A 317 -44.38 -8.77 -18.33
C GLN A 317 -45.16 -7.47 -18.56
N LEU A 318 -45.15 -6.58 -17.58
CA LEU A 318 -45.82 -5.29 -17.70
C LEU A 318 -45.12 -4.40 -18.75
N VAL A 319 -43.81 -4.34 -18.74
CA VAL A 319 -43.04 -3.58 -19.74
C VAL A 319 -43.20 -4.17 -21.13
N GLU A 320 -43.17 -5.49 -21.30
CA GLU A 320 -43.39 -6.15 -22.58
C GLU A 320 -44.79 -5.85 -23.18
N LYS A 321 -45.82 -5.80 -22.33
CA LYS A 321 -47.15 -5.44 -22.77
C LYS A 321 -47.30 -3.97 -23.17
N LEU A 322 -46.75 -3.06 -22.36
CA LEU A 322 -46.93 -1.62 -22.55
C LEU A 322 -45.94 -1.02 -23.58
N TYR A 323 -44.76 -1.64 -23.69
CA TYR A 323 -43.68 -1.18 -24.54
C TYR A 323 -43.10 -2.34 -25.39
N PRO A 324 -43.90 -2.94 -26.31
CA PRO A 324 -43.51 -4.16 -27.03
C PRO A 324 -42.26 -3.99 -27.91
N ASP A 325 -41.96 -2.75 -28.32
CA ASP A 325 -40.75 -2.43 -29.12
C ASP A 325 -39.54 -2.07 -28.28
N HIS A 326 -39.58 -2.26 -26.96
CA HIS A 326 -38.49 -1.93 -26.05
C HIS A 326 -38.02 -3.17 -25.28
N ASN A 327 -36.78 -3.16 -24.90
CA ASN A 327 -36.19 -4.11 -23.97
C ASN A 327 -36.10 -3.43 -22.58
N LEU A 328 -36.43 -4.19 -21.55
CA LEU A 328 -36.18 -3.81 -20.18
C LEU A 328 -34.65 -3.85 -19.94
N ILE A 329 -34.06 -2.76 -19.46
CA ILE A 329 -32.63 -2.64 -19.14
C ILE A 329 -32.40 -2.77 -17.65
N LEU A 330 -33.19 -2.04 -16.85
CA LEU A 330 -32.96 -1.96 -15.42
C LEU A 330 -34.27 -1.65 -14.67
N ILE A 331 -34.43 -2.30 -13.54
CA ILE A 331 -35.50 -2.00 -12.57
C ILE A 331 -34.83 -1.24 -11.40
N GLY A 332 -34.86 0.10 -11.48
CA GLY A 332 -34.38 0.95 -10.40
C GLY A 332 -35.40 1.05 -9.25
N GLU A 333 -35.04 1.83 -8.21
CA GLU A 333 -35.92 1.99 -7.04
C GLU A 333 -37.27 2.66 -7.39
N ARG A 334 -37.24 3.73 -8.16
CA ARG A 334 -38.43 4.53 -8.53
C ARG A 334 -38.79 4.45 -10.00
N ASN A 335 -37.84 4.20 -10.87
CA ASN A 335 -38.02 4.17 -12.31
C ASN A 335 -37.54 2.85 -12.89
N ILE A 336 -38.14 2.50 -14.02
CA ILE A 336 -37.72 1.41 -14.89
C ILE A 336 -37.03 2.03 -16.10
N VAL A 337 -35.94 1.46 -16.54
CA VAL A 337 -35.19 1.88 -17.74
C VAL A 337 -35.50 0.91 -18.87
N ILE A 338 -35.98 1.43 -19.97
CA ILE A 338 -36.24 0.67 -21.19
C ILE A 338 -35.46 1.27 -22.37
N ARG A 339 -35.16 0.45 -23.36
CA ARG A 339 -34.44 0.88 -24.58
C ARG A 339 -35.14 0.29 -25.80
N PRO A 340 -35.28 1.05 -26.91
CA PRO A 340 -35.82 0.50 -28.15
C PRO A 340 -35.05 -0.76 -28.60
N ARG A 341 -35.79 -1.75 -29.11
CA ARG A 341 -35.22 -2.95 -29.71
C ARG A 341 -34.46 -2.52 -30.97
N THR A 342 -33.18 -2.69 -31.00
CA THR A 342 -32.39 -2.56 -32.25
C THR A 342 -32.83 -3.64 -33.21
N LYS A 343 -33.37 -3.22 -34.37
CA LYS A 343 -33.75 -4.13 -35.47
C LYS A 343 -32.52 -4.77 -36.11
#